data_e06458528261e456d68d64c25a0be3ef
#
_entry.id   e06458528261e456d68d64c25a0be3ef
#
_cell.length_a   1.000
_cell.length_b   1.000
_cell.length_c   1.000
_cell.angle_alpha   90.00
_cell.angle_beta   90.00
_cell.angle_gamma   90.00
#
_symmetry.space_group_name_H-M   'P 1'
#
loop_
_entity.id
_entity.type
_entity.pdbx_description
1 polymer ?
#
loop_
_entity_poly.entity_id
_entity_poly.type
_entity_poly.pdbx_seq_one_letter_code
_entity_poly.pdbx_strand_id
1 'polypeptide(L)'
;MKRRSNGAAALMAAAFACVAGIASADVVKKGSDVYLITLDPGHFHAALVQKFMLPRVSPDVRVFAPAGDDVAQHLKRIEGFNARAENPTRWNEMVTTGPDYLERALESRPFMVKSSLETARLAAAPSVMVISGNNARKTEYITKSIAAGFHVLADKPMVIRPSDYPQLEADFAKAKEKGVLLYDIMTERFEITTMLQRALSQQPKLFGSLQQGTPDNPSITKISVHNFSKVVAGAQLKRPQWFFDPEQQGAGIVDVMTHLVDLVQWEAFPEVTLAPADARVLTARRWATPLTLEQFGRVTGAKEFPAFLGNYVKEGVLRAPANGEFTYALKGVHAKVSVTWEFEAPPGAGDTHFSVMRGTQASLTIRQGKEQGYKPVLYVDRSTSVPADVHETALRAAIRKVAKTWPGIDIRREGSSFVVTVPDKYHNGHEAHFTQVTENFLKYLRSGKLPDWEVPNMLTKYATIMKAYEMSK
;
A
#
# COMPACT_ATOMS: atom_id res chain seq x y z
N MET A 1 -70.70 23.63 23.82
CA MET A 1 -69.86 24.80 23.36
C MET A 1 -68.41 24.40 23.36
N LYS A 2 -67.77 24.45 22.17
CA LYS A 2 -66.30 24.68 21.95
C LYS A 2 -65.29 23.73 22.63
N ARG A 3 -64.28 23.21 22.03
CA ARG A 3 -63.70 23.21 20.66
C ARG A 3 -62.75 22.00 20.57
N ARG A 4 -62.73 21.37 19.46
CA ARG A 4 -61.72 20.36 19.07
C ARG A 4 -60.34 21.02 18.92
N SER A 5 -59.26 20.37 19.29
CA SER A 5 -57.97 20.59 18.70
C SER A 5 -57.34 19.25 18.36
N ASN A 6 -57.23 19.05 17.06
CA ASN A 6 -56.48 17.94 16.47
C ASN A 6 -55.00 18.17 16.70
N GLY A 7 -54.31 17.22 17.25
CA GLY A 7 -52.84 17.11 17.23
C GLY A 7 -52.44 16.12 16.17
N ALA A 8 -52.05 16.58 15.02
CA ALA A 8 -51.49 15.76 13.94
C ALA A 8 -50.08 15.28 14.34
N ALA A 9 -49.92 13.96 14.39
CA ALA A 9 -48.63 13.34 14.45
C ALA A 9 -47.89 13.55 13.15
N ALA A 10 -46.87 14.41 13.13
CA ALA A 10 -45.96 14.54 12.04
C ALA A 10 -45.00 13.36 12.03
N LEU A 11 -45.18 12.42 11.08
CA LEU A 11 -44.14 11.50 10.66
C LEU A 11 -43.01 12.33 10.02
N MET A 12 -41.91 12.49 10.75
CA MET A 12 -40.65 12.88 10.12
C MET A 12 -40.07 11.67 9.38
N ALA A 13 -40.39 11.59 8.11
CA ALA A 13 -39.57 10.85 7.17
C ALA A 13 -38.24 11.60 7.04
N ALA A 14 -37.19 11.09 7.68
CA ALA A 14 -35.84 11.50 7.39
C ALA A 14 -35.50 11.04 5.98
N ALA A 15 -35.81 11.88 5.01
CA ALA A 15 -35.22 11.82 3.70
C ALA A 15 -33.70 12.01 3.90
N PHE A 16 -32.95 10.94 3.76
CA PHE A 16 -31.51 11.01 3.48
C PHE A 16 -31.39 11.68 2.10
N ALA A 17 -31.44 12.99 2.13
CA ALA A 17 -30.93 13.77 1.03
C ALA A 17 -29.45 13.42 0.91
N CYS A 18 -29.12 12.63 -0.10
CA CYS A 18 -27.83 12.68 -0.74
C CYS A 18 -27.63 14.12 -1.27
N VAL A 19 -27.48 15.05 -0.35
CA VAL A 19 -26.93 16.35 -0.66
C VAL A 19 -25.49 16.07 -0.97
N ALA A 20 -25.29 15.88 -2.25
CA ALA A 20 -24.13 16.35 -2.96
C ALA A 20 -23.15 17.12 -2.06
N GLY A 21 -22.18 16.38 -1.52
CA GLY A 21 -20.92 16.92 -1.08
C GLY A 21 -20.11 17.42 -2.28
N ILE A 22 -20.76 18.10 -3.22
CA ILE A 22 -20.17 18.73 -4.40
C ILE A 22 -19.57 20.10 -4.03
N ALA A 23 -19.90 20.63 -2.87
CA ALA A 23 -19.47 21.99 -2.49
C ALA A 23 -18.11 22.08 -1.81
N SER A 24 -17.48 20.97 -1.38
CA SER A 24 -16.10 21.00 -0.86
C SER A 24 -15.05 20.50 -1.85
N ALA A 25 -15.44 20.14 -3.09
CA ALA A 25 -14.53 19.76 -4.15
C ALA A 25 -13.76 20.94 -4.78
N ASP A 26 -14.03 22.16 -4.37
CA ASP A 26 -13.53 23.37 -5.01
C ASP A 26 -12.34 24.05 -4.34
N VAL A 27 -11.63 23.36 -3.47
CA VAL A 27 -10.37 23.91 -2.91
C VAL A 27 -9.26 23.93 -3.97
N VAL A 28 -9.27 23.02 -4.92
CA VAL A 28 -8.47 23.16 -6.14
C VAL A 28 -9.29 23.98 -7.14
N LYS A 29 -8.97 25.26 -7.27
CA LYS A 29 -9.63 26.16 -8.23
C LYS A 29 -9.80 25.49 -9.58
N LYS A 30 -10.99 25.61 -10.20
CA LYS A 30 -11.31 25.06 -11.51
C LYS A 30 -10.18 25.38 -12.50
N GLY A 31 -9.44 24.37 -12.93
CA GLY A 31 -8.29 24.52 -13.83
C GLY A 31 -6.90 24.47 -13.19
N SER A 32 -6.77 24.21 -11.88
CA SER A 32 -5.47 23.93 -11.25
C SER A 32 -5.14 22.44 -11.38
N ASP A 33 -4.03 22.12 -12.05
CA ASP A 33 -3.54 20.75 -12.17
C ASP A 33 -2.58 20.45 -11.03
N VAL A 34 -2.45 19.18 -10.68
CA VAL A 34 -1.41 18.67 -9.78
C VAL A 34 -0.18 18.36 -10.62
N TYR A 35 1.00 18.72 -10.13
CA TYR A 35 2.28 18.44 -10.78
C TYR A 35 3.02 17.34 -10.03
N LEU A 36 3.45 16.31 -10.75
CA LEU A 36 4.30 15.25 -10.21
C LEU A 36 5.78 15.60 -10.40
N ILE A 37 6.56 15.28 -9.39
CA ILE A 37 8.02 15.34 -9.42
C ILE A 37 8.50 13.98 -8.96
N THR A 38 9.18 13.24 -9.82
CA THR A 38 9.74 11.93 -9.49
C THR A 38 11.18 12.11 -9.03
N LEU A 39 11.47 11.70 -7.80
CA LEU A 39 12.78 11.84 -7.19
C LEU A 39 13.44 10.46 -7.05
N ASP A 40 14.61 10.29 -7.65
CA ASP A 40 15.47 9.10 -7.57
C ASP A 40 14.71 7.77 -7.80
N PRO A 41 14.12 7.56 -9.00
CA PRO A 41 13.19 6.44 -9.27
C PRO A 41 13.95 5.13 -9.53
N GLY A 42 14.54 4.53 -8.49
CA GLY A 42 15.28 3.26 -8.60
C GLY A 42 14.41 2.02 -8.49
N HIS A 43 13.20 2.12 -7.95
CA HIS A 43 12.26 1.01 -7.86
C HIS A 43 11.22 1.10 -8.97
N PHE A 44 10.82 -0.05 -9.55
CA PHE A 44 9.83 -0.07 -10.64
C PHE A 44 8.46 0.51 -10.25
N HIS A 45 8.15 0.59 -8.98
CA HIS A 45 6.94 1.21 -8.45
C HIS A 45 6.83 2.69 -8.83
N ALA A 46 7.94 3.41 -8.98
CA ALA A 46 7.91 4.81 -9.41
C ALA A 46 7.13 4.99 -10.72
N ALA A 47 7.39 4.13 -11.71
CA ALA A 47 6.68 4.16 -12.98
C ALA A 47 5.21 3.73 -12.85
N LEU A 48 4.86 2.84 -11.89
CA LEU A 48 3.48 2.37 -11.71
C LEU A 48 2.53 3.47 -11.22
N VAL A 49 3.03 4.51 -10.55
CA VAL A 49 2.26 5.73 -10.22
C VAL A 49 1.72 6.39 -11.50
N GLN A 50 2.46 6.27 -12.60
CA GLN A 50 2.16 6.83 -13.92
C GLN A 50 1.64 5.78 -14.92
N LYS A 51 1.26 4.57 -14.48
CA LYS A 51 0.77 3.52 -15.39
C LYS A 51 -0.46 3.93 -16.19
N PHE A 52 -1.30 4.81 -15.66
CA PHE A 52 -2.47 5.38 -16.33
C PHE A 52 -2.46 6.90 -16.22
N MET A 53 -3.15 7.57 -17.14
CA MET A 53 -3.37 9.01 -17.02
C MET A 53 -4.30 9.31 -15.84
N LEU A 54 -3.91 10.26 -15.02
CA LEU A 54 -4.66 10.67 -13.83
C LEU A 54 -5.43 11.97 -14.11
N PRO A 55 -6.74 12.02 -13.84
CA PRO A 55 -7.53 13.25 -14.03
C PRO A 55 -6.96 14.44 -13.23
N ARG A 56 -6.78 15.58 -13.91
CA ARG A 56 -6.28 16.82 -13.31
C ARG A 56 -4.82 16.75 -12.79
N VAL A 57 -4.06 15.78 -13.27
CA VAL A 57 -2.60 15.72 -13.10
C VAL A 57 -1.97 16.16 -14.42
N SER A 58 -0.98 17.05 -14.34
CA SER A 58 -0.24 17.50 -15.53
C SER A 58 0.43 16.30 -16.21
N PRO A 59 0.38 16.20 -17.53
CA PRO A 59 1.16 15.20 -18.24
C PRO A 59 2.68 15.46 -18.19
N ASP A 60 3.08 16.69 -17.88
CA ASP A 60 4.48 17.07 -17.72
C ASP A 60 4.97 16.71 -16.31
N VAL A 61 5.93 15.78 -16.25
CA VAL A 61 6.52 15.27 -15.00
C VAL A 61 8.00 15.61 -14.98
N ARG A 62 8.47 16.18 -13.87
CA ARG A 62 9.90 16.42 -13.66
C ARG A 62 10.53 15.21 -13.01
N VAL A 63 11.66 14.76 -13.55
CA VAL A 63 12.43 13.64 -12.99
C VAL A 63 13.80 14.16 -12.57
N PHE A 64 14.14 13.97 -11.30
CA PHE A 64 15.44 14.32 -10.74
C PHE A 64 16.10 13.07 -10.16
N ALA A 65 17.30 12.73 -10.66
CA ALA A 65 17.98 11.50 -10.26
C ALA A 65 19.49 11.57 -10.46
N PRO A 66 20.27 10.69 -9.82
CA PRO A 66 21.59 10.38 -10.27
C PRO A 66 21.53 9.85 -11.72
N ALA A 67 22.56 10.10 -12.52
CA ALA A 67 22.70 9.43 -13.81
C ALA A 67 22.98 7.94 -13.60
N GLY A 68 22.29 7.06 -14.34
CA GLY A 68 22.51 5.62 -14.22
C GLY A 68 21.35 4.76 -14.70
N ASP A 69 21.49 3.45 -14.46
CA ASP A 69 20.53 2.43 -14.91
C ASP A 69 19.14 2.59 -14.30
N ASP A 70 19.05 3.05 -13.05
CA ASP A 70 17.78 3.16 -12.31
C ASP A 70 16.85 4.16 -13.02
N VAL A 71 17.32 5.37 -13.29
CA VAL A 71 16.53 6.38 -14.01
C VAL A 71 16.25 5.95 -15.44
N ALA A 72 17.23 5.32 -16.14
CA ALA A 72 17.03 4.83 -17.49
C ALA A 72 15.92 3.76 -17.57
N GLN A 73 15.86 2.84 -16.61
CA GLN A 73 14.79 1.84 -16.52
C GLN A 73 13.43 2.46 -16.20
N HIS A 74 13.37 3.50 -15.37
CA HIS A 74 12.15 4.25 -15.11
C HIS A 74 11.61 4.85 -16.42
N LEU A 75 12.43 5.61 -17.13
CA LEU A 75 12.04 6.27 -18.40
C LEU A 75 11.58 5.25 -19.45
N LYS A 76 12.29 4.13 -19.58
CA LYS A 76 11.89 3.05 -20.49
C LYS A 76 10.49 2.49 -20.17
N ARG A 77 10.12 2.39 -18.88
CA ARG A 77 8.77 1.94 -18.50
C ARG A 77 7.70 2.97 -18.86
N ILE A 78 7.98 4.26 -18.63
CA ILE A 78 7.06 5.35 -19.02
C ILE A 78 6.87 5.38 -20.54
N GLU A 79 7.96 5.26 -21.31
CA GLU A 79 7.88 5.13 -22.77
C GLU A 79 7.02 3.93 -23.18
N GLY A 80 7.19 2.77 -22.53
CA GLY A 80 6.33 1.59 -22.74
C GLY A 80 4.86 1.86 -22.46
N PHE A 81 4.52 2.64 -21.43
CA PHE A 81 3.13 3.03 -21.14
C PHE A 81 2.59 4.02 -22.19
N ASN A 82 3.41 4.92 -22.69
CA ASN A 82 3.03 5.85 -23.75
C ASN A 82 2.82 5.14 -25.09
N ALA A 83 3.60 4.10 -25.39
CA ALA A 83 3.61 3.41 -26.68
C ALA A 83 2.64 2.20 -26.77
N ARG A 84 2.07 1.73 -25.67
CA ARG A 84 1.20 0.54 -25.68
C ARG A 84 -0.09 0.76 -26.47
N ALA A 85 -0.58 -0.32 -27.09
CA ALA A 85 -1.79 -0.28 -27.93
C ALA A 85 -3.07 -0.01 -27.12
N GLU A 86 -3.16 -0.58 -25.91
CA GLU A 86 -4.32 -0.42 -25.05
C GLU A 86 -4.07 0.63 -23.98
N ASN A 87 -4.98 1.60 -23.88
CA ASN A 87 -4.92 2.70 -22.91
C ASN A 87 -3.54 3.39 -22.87
N PRO A 88 -3.00 3.88 -24.01
CA PRO A 88 -1.73 4.58 -24.03
C PRO A 88 -1.76 5.81 -23.15
N THR A 89 -0.65 6.09 -22.48
CA THR A 89 -0.47 7.34 -21.74
C THR A 89 0.16 8.40 -22.64
N ARG A 90 0.37 9.61 -22.07
CA ARG A 90 1.04 10.72 -22.77
C ARG A 90 1.86 11.53 -21.77
N TRP A 91 2.60 10.81 -20.90
CA TRP A 91 3.51 11.46 -19.97
C TRP A 91 4.68 12.07 -20.71
N ASN A 92 5.07 13.27 -20.33
CA ASN A 92 6.22 14.00 -20.85
C ASN A 92 7.23 14.17 -19.71
N GLU A 93 8.30 13.36 -19.74
CA GLU A 93 9.30 13.33 -18.67
C GLU A 93 10.39 14.37 -18.95
N MET A 94 10.50 15.37 -18.06
CA MET A 94 11.55 16.39 -18.09
C MET A 94 12.66 16.01 -17.13
N VAL A 95 13.70 15.38 -17.67
CA VAL A 95 14.75 14.71 -16.92
C VAL A 95 15.90 15.65 -16.59
N THR A 96 16.29 15.66 -15.34
CA THR A 96 17.48 16.34 -14.81
C THR A 96 18.32 15.32 -14.06
N THR A 97 19.50 15.00 -14.58
CA THR A 97 20.45 14.12 -13.91
C THR A 97 21.71 14.88 -13.49
N GLY A 98 22.38 14.38 -12.46
CA GLY A 98 23.65 14.96 -11.96
C GLY A 98 23.80 14.76 -10.45
N PRO A 99 24.95 15.10 -9.87
CA PRO A 99 25.20 14.94 -8.44
C PRO A 99 24.35 15.90 -7.59
N ASP A 100 23.87 17.00 -8.16
CA ASP A 100 23.06 18.06 -7.53
C ASP A 100 21.54 17.86 -7.75
N TYR A 101 21.12 16.65 -8.19
CA TYR A 101 19.72 16.38 -8.54
C TYR A 101 18.73 16.68 -7.42
N LEU A 102 19.12 16.43 -6.17
CA LEU A 102 18.25 16.66 -5.00
C LEU A 102 18.03 18.16 -4.79
N GLU A 103 19.10 18.94 -4.76
CA GLU A 103 19.05 20.40 -4.59
C GLU A 103 18.19 21.01 -5.70
N ARG A 104 18.41 20.60 -6.95
CA ARG A 104 17.61 21.06 -8.10
C ARG A 104 16.15 20.64 -8.02
N ALA A 105 15.86 19.45 -7.48
CA ALA A 105 14.48 19.02 -7.23
C ALA A 105 13.80 19.93 -6.19
N LEU A 106 14.49 20.26 -5.09
CA LEU A 106 13.96 21.09 -4.01
C LEU A 106 13.75 22.55 -4.42
N GLU A 107 14.58 23.05 -5.34
CA GLU A 107 14.47 24.39 -5.92
C GLU A 107 13.40 24.46 -7.03
N SER A 108 13.01 23.33 -7.60
CA SER A 108 12.09 23.21 -8.74
C SER A 108 10.66 23.58 -8.38
N ARG A 109 10.44 24.77 -7.81
CA ARG A 109 9.09 25.29 -7.56
C ARG A 109 8.40 25.68 -8.86
N PRO A 110 7.05 25.80 -8.84
CA PRO A 110 6.21 25.30 -9.91
C PRO A 110 6.66 25.81 -11.27
N PHE A 111 6.33 25.06 -12.32
CA PHE A 111 6.63 25.39 -13.69
C PHE A 111 6.58 26.90 -13.96
N MET A 112 7.73 27.53 -14.13
CA MET A 112 7.84 28.92 -14.56
C MET A 112 7.45 29.01 -16.04
N VAL A 113 6.17 29.17 -16.33
CA VAL A 113 5.72 29.47 -17.70
C VAL A 113 5.88 30.96 -17.94
N LYS A 114 6.23 31.33 -19.17
CA LYS A 114 6.62 32.70 -19.56
C LYS A 114 5.50 33.74 -19.51
N SER A 115 4.28 33.41 -19.10
CA SER A 115 3.17 34.37 -18.97
C SER A 115 2.84 34.65 -17.50
N SER A 116 2.72 35.90 -17.13
CA SER A 116 2.45 36.33 -15.73
C SER A 116 1.16 35.76 -15.15
N LEU A 117 0.12 35.60 -15.96
CA LEU A 117 -1.16 34.99 -15.54
C LEU A 117 -1.06 33.47 -15.36
N GLU A 118 -0.30 32.82 -16.22
CA GLU A 118 -0.09 31.38 -16.20
C GLU A 118 0.86 30.97 -15.08
N THR A 119 1.88 31.77 -14.81
CA THR A 119 2.78 31.60 -13.66
C THR A 119 2.05 31.70 -12.32
N ALA A 120 1.14 32.67 -12.16
CA ALA A 120 0.32 32.80 -10.96
C ALA A 120 -0.64 31.63 -10.75
N ARG A 121 -1.20 31.07 -11.85
CA ARG A 121 -2.03 29.86 -11.79
C ARG A 121 -1.22 28.63 -11.39
N LEU A 122 -0.02 28.46 -11.96
CA LEU A 122 0.87 27.34 -11.66
C LEU A 122 1.48 27.43 -10.26
N ALA A 123 1.79 28.64 -9.78
CA ALA A 123 2.27 28.86 -8.42
C ALA A 123 1.25 28.44 -7.35
N ALA A 124 -0.05 28.40 -7.70
CA ALA A 124 -1.12 27.93 -6.81
C ALA A 124 -1.40 26.42 -6.92
N ALA A 125 -0.78 25.71 -7.88
CA ALA A 125 -1.01 24.29 -8.08
C ALA A 125 -0.14 23.45 -7.13
N PRO A 126 -0.73 22.41 -6.47
CA PRO A 126 0.03 21.53 -5.60
C PRO A 126 1.05 20.73 -6.37
N SER A 127 2.27 20.63 -5.84
CA SER A 127 3.35 19.79 -6.34
C SER A 127 3.56 18.61 -5.41
N VAL A 128 3.62 17.41 -5.99
CA VAL A 128 3.75 16.14 -5.28
C VAL A 128 5.10 15.52 -5.62
N MET A 129 5.95 15.35 -4.60
CA MET A 129 7.18 14.59 -4.70
C MET A 129 6.86 13.10 -4.59
N VAL A 130 7.07 12.34 -5.65
CA VAL A 130 6.97 10.88 -5.69
C VAL A 130 8.34 10.28 -5.38
N ILE A 131 8.43 9.53 -4.29
CA ILE A 131 9.68 8.93 -3.83
C ILE A 131 9.54 7.41 -3.84
N SER A 132 10.15 6.75 -4.81
CA SER A 132 10.12 5.29 -4.99
C SER A 132 11.42 4.81 -5.60
N GLY A 133 12.42 4.58 -4.78
CA GLY A 133 13.76 4.18 -5.20
C GLY A 133 14.53 3.50 -4.07
N ASN A 134 15.83 3.73 -4.04
CA ASN A 134 16.70 3.26 -2.98
C ASN A 134 16.28 3.85 -1.62
N ASN A 135 16.05 2.99 -0.63
CA ASN A 135 15.51 3.39 0.64
C ASN A 135 16.55 3.99 1.60
N ALA A 136 17.85 3.86 1.31
CA ALA A 136 18.91 4.35 2.18
C ALA A 136 18.83 5.87 2.45
N ARG A 137 18.38 6.63 1.47
CA ARG A 137 18.23 8.10 1.56
C ARG A 137 16.77 8.56 1.66
N LYS A 138 15.83 7.64 1.73
CA LYS A 138 14.38 7.98 1.66
C LYS A 138 13.95 8.94 2.77
N THR A 139 14.39 8.73 4.00
CA THR A 139 14.09 9.63 5.11
C THR A 139 14.63 11.05 4.85
N GLU A 140 15.87 11.18 4.33
CA GLU A 140 16.43 12.46 3.90
C GLU A 140 15.55 13.13 2.83
N TYR A 141 15.12 12.37 1.81
CA TYR A 141 14.27 12.91 0.74
C TYR A 141 12.91 13.40 1.27
N ILE A 142 12.29 12.63 2.16
CA ILE A 142 11.02 13.01 2.81
C ILE A 142 11.22 14.32 3.60
N THR A 143 12.21 14.36 4.49
CA THR A 143 12.51 15.52 5.34
C THR A 143 12.72 16.78 4.51
N LYS A 144 13.61 16.73 3.52
CA LYS A 144 13.95 17.87 2.68
C LYS A 144 12.77 18.32 1.80
N SER A 145 12.00 17.38 1.24
CA SER A 145 10.81 17.69 0.44
C SER A 145 9.73 18.41 1.25
N ILE A 146 9.45 17.93 2.47
CA ILE A 146 8.50 18.58 3.38
C ILE A 146 9.02 19.98 3.78
N ALA A 147 10.31 20.09 4.12
CA ALA A 147 10.93 21.37 4.46
C ALA A 147 10.81 22.38 3.32
N ALA A 148 10.92 21.93 2.08
CA ALA A 148 10.75 22.75 0.88
C ALA A 148 9.26 23.03 0.53
N GLY A 149 8.29 22.41 1.23
CA GLY A 149 6.86 22.65 1.04
C GLY A 149 6.20 21.82 -0.04
N PHE A 150 6.76 20.65 -0.38
CA PHE A 150 6.13 19.69 -1.27
C PHE A 150 5.21 18.74 -0.50
N HIS A 151 4.10 18.35 -1.12
CA HIS A 151 3.39 17.14 -0.72
C HIS A 151 4.23 15.92 -1.09
N VAL A 152 4.20 14.87 -0.28
CA VAL A 152 5.04 13.68 -0.50
C VAL A 152 4.17 12.44 -0.60
N LEU A 153 4.33 11.70 -1.70
CA LEU A 153 3.80 10.36 -1.91
C LEU A 153 5.00 9.41 -1.95
N ALA A 154 5.26 8.73 -0.83
CA ALA A 154 6.42 7.88 -0.67
C ALA A 154 6.04 6.40 -0.80
N ASP A 155 6.82 5.65 -1.57
CA ASP A 155 6.71 4.19 -1.56
C ASP A 155 7.17 3.61 -0.21
N LYS A 156 6.57 2.50 0.17
CA LYS A 156 6.98 1.76 1.37
C LYS A 156 8.36 1.08 1.18
N PRO A 157 9.13 0.87 2.25
CA PRO A 157 8.98 1.47 3.57
C PRO A 157 9.47 2.93 3.59
N MET A 158 8.91 3.76 4.47
CA MET A 158 9.39 5.13 4.65
C MET A 158 10.69 5.18 5.44
N VAL A 159 10.92 4.23 6.33
CA VAL A 159 12.13 4.04 7.13
C VAL A 159 12.56 2.58 7.11
N ILE A 160 13.88 2.34 7.11
CA ILE A 160 14.45 0.99 7.11
C ILE A 160 15.30 0.68 8.34
N ARG A 161 15.57 1.68 9.18
CA ARG A 161 16.36 1.55 10.41
C ARG A 161 15.60 2.14 11.59
N PRO A 162 15.71 1.53 12.79
CA PRO A 162 15.10 2.10 14.00
C PRO A 162 15.59 3.51 14.31
N SER A 163 16.84 3.85 14.00
CA SER A 163 17.41 5.20 14.18
C SER A 163 16.70 6.28 13.38
N ASP A 164 16.05 5.93 12.27
CA ASP A 164 15.40 6.89 11.37
C ASP A 164 13.93 7.15 11.75
N TYR A 165 13.35 6.30 12.62
CA TYR A 165 11.95 6.43 13.03
C TYR A 165 11.60 7.76 13.74
N PRO A 166 12.43 8.30 14.69
CA PRO A 166 12.17 9.59 15.30
C PRO A 166 12.13 10.74 14.27
N GLN A 167 12.92 10.65 13.21
CA GLN A 167 12.87 11.63 12.12
C GLN A 167 11.56 11.53 11.35
N LEU A 168 11.03 10.34 11.10
CA LEU A 168 9.72 10.15 10.45
C LEU A 168 8.59 10.78 11.29
N GLU A 169 8.63 10.65 12.63
CA GLU A 169 7.67 11.30 13.52
C GLU A 169 7.76 12.83 13.39
N ALA A 170 8.98 13.39 13.39
CA ALA A 170 9.21 14.80 13.18
C ALA A 170 8.74 15.28 11.80
N ASP A 171 8.90 14.47 10.76
CA ASP A 171 8.48 14.77 9.39
C ASP A 171 6.93 14.86 9.28
N PHE A 172 6.19 13.97 9.91
CA PHE A 172 4.72 14.08 9.98
C PHE A 172 4.26 15.32 10.74
N ALA A 173 4.92 15.66 11.85
CA ALA A 173 4.64 16.88 12.59
C ALA A 173 4.93 18.13 11.73
N LYS A 174 6.05 18.13 11.01
CA LYS A 174 6.45 19.24 10.12
C LYS A 174 5.53 19.36 8.91
N ALA A 175 5.09 18.24 8.33
CA ALA A 175 4.11 18.23 7.25
C ALA A 175 2.79 18.90 7.68
N LYS A 176 2.31 18.57 8.88
CA LYS A 176 1.12 19.20 9.47
C LYS A 176 1.33 20.72 9.67
N GLU A 177 2.48 21.14 10.22
CA GLU A 177 2.82 22.55 10.41
C GLU A 177 2.81 23.32 9.09
N LYS A 178 3.35 22.72 8.02
CA LYS A 178 3.45 23.34 6.70
C LYS A 178 2.19 23.23 5.85
N GLY A 179 1.18 22.49 6.30
CA GLY A 179 -0.04 22.24 5.53
C GLY A 179 0.20 21.39 4.29
N VAL A 180 1.23 20.52 4.29
CA VAL A 180 1.49 19.56 3.23
C VAL A 180 1.15 18.14 3.68
N LEU A 181 0.89 17.24 2.73
CA LEU A 181 0.57 15.85 3.02
C LEU A 181 1.82 14.97 2.84
N LEU A 182 2.04 14.07 3.79
CA LEU A 182 2.96 12.93 3.69
C LEU A 182 2.13 11.66 3.75
N TYR A 183 2.23 10.80 2.73
CA TYR A 183 1.44 9.58 2.61
C TYR A 183 2.26 8.44 2.00
N ASP A 184 2.05 7.21 2.48
CA ASP A 184 2.71 6.05 1.91
C ASP A 184 1.84 5.28 0.91
N ILE A 185 2.50 4.56 -0.01
CA ILE A 185 1.82 3.79 -1.06
C ILE A 185 1.48 2.40 -0.52
N MET A 186 0.22 2.22 -0.10
CA MET A 186 -0.32 0.95 0.41
C MET A 186 -1.27 0.31 -0.59
N THR A 187 -0.71 -0.41 -1.56
CA THR A 187 -1.44 -1.01 -2.68
C THR A 187 -2.37 -2.15 -2.28
N GLU A 188 -2.00 -2.94 -1.27
CA GLU A 188 -2.72 -4.14 -0.88
C GLU A 188 -4.11 -3.84 -0.27
N ARG A 189 -4.37 -2.61 0.16
CA ARG A 189 -5.70 -2.15 0.56
C ARG A 189 -6.73 -2.18 -0.58
N PHE A 190 -6.27 -2.23 -1.85
CA PHE A 190 -7.11 -2.18 -3.06
C PHE A 190 -7.29 -3.55 -3.73
N GLU A 191 -6.66 -4.60 -3.20
CA GLU A 191 -6.94 -5.96 -3.65
C GLU A 191 -8.37 -6.36 -3.24
N ILE A 192 -9.15 -6.89 -4.19
CA ILE A 192 -10.61 -7.08 -4.01
C ILE A 192 -10.94 -8.07 -2.88
N THR A 193 -10.20 -9.16 -2.72
CA THR A 193 -10.48 -10.12 -1.64
C THR A 193 -10.14 -9.54 -0.28
N THR A 194 -9.13 -8.67 -0.18
CA THR A 194 -8.77 -7.88 1.01
C THR A 194 -9.88 -6.88 1.35
N MET A 195 -10.39 -6.14 0.36
CA MET A 195 -11.52 -5.22 0.57
C MET A 195 -12.77 -5.97 1.05
N LEU A 196 -13.04 -7.15 0.49
CA LEU A 196 -14.19 -7.98 0.89
C LEU A 196 -13.97 -8.60 2.28
N GLN A 197 -12.75 -9.05 2.61
CA GLN A 197 -12.42 -9.55 3.96
C GLN A 197 -12.71 -8.47 5.02
N ARG A 198 -12.24 -7.23 4.78
CA ARG A 198 -12.56 -6.08 5.63
C ARG A 198 -14.06 -5.82 5.69
N ALA A 199 -14.76 -5.76 4.56
CA ALA A 199 -16.18 -5.43 4.52
C ALA A 199 -17.06 -6.49 5.23
N LEU A 200 -16.71 -7.78 5.11
CA LEU A 200 -17.43 -8.86 5.75
C LEU A 200 -17.10 -8.97 7.26
N SER A 201 -15.87 -8.64 7.67
CA SER A 201 -15.51 -8.59 9.10
C SER A 201 -16.30 -7.51 9.87
N GLN A 202 -16.82 -6.49 9.17
CA GLN A 202 -17.66 -5.44 9.74
C GLN A 202 -19.17 -5.79 9.72
N GLN A 203 -19.53 -7.07 9.50
CA GLN A 203 -20.93 -7.54 9.56
C GLN A 203 -21.16 -8.35 10.85
N PRO A 204 -21.67 -7.75 11.94
CA PRO A 204 -21.74 -8.41 13.26
C PRO A 204 -22.57 -9.71 13.27
N LYS A 205 -23.62 -9.80 12.45
CA LYS A 205 -24.44 -11.02 12.34
C LYS A 205 -23.72 -12.18 11.64
N LEU A 206 -22.69 -11.89 10.82
CA LEU A 206 -21.90 -12.89 10.15
C LEU A 206 -20.61 -13.20 10.92
N PHE A 207 -19.84 -12.17 11.23
CA PHE A 207 -18.48 -12.30 11.78
C PHE A 207 -18.48 -12.35 13.32
N GLY A 208 -19.49 -11.74 13.95
CA GLY A 208 -19.49 -11.51 15.37
C GLY A 208 -18.51 -10.40 15.77
N SER A 209 -17.76 -10.62 16.82
CA SER A 209 -16.65 -9.78 17.24
C SER A 209 -15.33 -10.43 16.88
N LEU A 210 -14.32 -9.64 16.54
CA LEU A 210 -12.95 -10.13 16.32
C LEU A 210 -12.46 -10.79 17.62
N GLN A 211 -11.94 -12.01 17.51
CA GLN A 211 -11.37 -12.73 18.66
C GLN A 211 -10.03 -12.10 19.05
N GLN A 212 -9.65 -12.23 20.31
CA GLN A 212 -8.31 -11.78 20.76
C GLN A 212 -7.20 -12.76 20.32
N GLY A 213 -7.50 -14.06 20.33
CA GLY A 213 -6.50 -15.10 20.09
C GLY A 213 -5.44 -15.17 21.18
N THR A 214 -4.38 -15.90 20.90
CA THR A 214 -3.18 -16.04 21.74
C THR A 214 -1.92 -15.89 20.89
N PRO A 215 -0.73 -15.73 21.47
CA PRO A 215 0.51 -15.71 20.70
C PRO A 215 0.71 -16.95 19.82
N ASP A 216 0.33 -18.13 20.30
CA ASP A 216 0.49 -19.40 19.57
C ASP A 216 -0.67 -19.69 18.61
N ASN A 217 -1.83 -19.05 18.83
CA ASN A 217 -3.01 -19.15 17.95
C ASN A 217 -3.62 -17.77 17.70
N PRO A 218 -2.95 -16.91 16.96
CA PRO A 218 -3.36 -15.52 16.72
C PRO A 218 -4.66 -15.45 15.94
N SER A 219 -5.50 -14.48 16.26
CA SER A 219 -6.77 -14.27 15.54
C SER A 219 -6.58 -13.71 14.14
N ILE A 220 -5.46 -13.09 13.90
CA ILE A 220 -5.11 -12.58 12.58
C ILE A 220 -3.77 -13.20 12.18
N THR A 221 -3.72 -13.75 10.97
CA THR A 221 -2.47 -14.20 10.37
C THR A 221 -2.41 -13.71 8.93
N LYS A 222 -1.29 -13.07 8.57
CA LYS A 222 -1.04 -12.66 7.18
C LYS A 222 0.35 -13.13 6.77
N ILE A 223 0.40 -13.86 5.66
CA ILE A 223 1.64 -14.45 5.12
C ILE A 223 1.74 -14.07 3.66
N SER A 224 2.92 -13.63 3.24
CA SER A 224 3.21 -13.33 1.84
C SER A 224 4.48 -14.05 1.41
N VAL A 225 4.44 -14.67 0.23
CA VAL A 225 5.61 -15.28 -0.40
C VAL A 225 5.90 -14.54 -1.69
N HIS A 226 7.11 -14.04 -1.82
CA HIS A 226 7.59 -13.28 -2.96
C HIS A 226 8.70 -14.04 -3.68
N ASN A 227 8.96 -13.65 -4.93
CA ASN A 227 9.98 -14.28 -5.73
C ASN A 227 10.97 -13.24 -6.26
N PHE A 228 12.28 -13.56 -6.17
CA PHE A 228 13.31 -12.67 -6.72
C PHE A 228 13.23 -12.62 -8.24
N SER A 229 13.06 -13.78 -8.87
CA SER A 229 12.88 -13.93 -10.31
C SER A 229 11.38 -13.98 -10.64
N LYS A 230 10.85 -12.97 -11.31
CA LYS A 230 9.45 -12.92 -11.75
C LYS A 230 9.24 -12.03 -12.97
N VAL A 231 8.11 -12.24 -13.65
CA VAL A 231 7.65 -11.41 -14.76
C VAL A 231 6.77 -10.27 -14.22
N VAL A 232 7.03 -9.06 -14.66
CA VAL A 232 6.24 -7.86 -14.34
C VAL A 232 5.96 -7.12 -15.65
N ALA A 233 4.71 -6.73 -15.87
CA ALA A 233 4.29 -6.05 -17.11
C ALA A 233 4.71 -6.80 -18.40
N GLY A 234 4.67 -8.15 -18.35
CA GLY A 234 5.01 -9.00 -19.51
C GLY A 234 6.50 -9.19 -19.78
N ALA A 235 7.40 -8.64 -18.96
CA ALA A 235 8.85 -8.78 -19.09
C ALA A 235 9.49 -9.35 -17.84
N GLN A 236 10.60 -10.07 -17.99
CA GLN A 236 11.42 -10.51 -16.85
C GLN A 236 11.89 -9.30 -16.06
N LEU A 237 11.56 -9.24 -14.78
CA LEU A 237 11.98 -8.16 -13.90
C LEU A 237 13.50 -8.21 -13.69
N LYS A 238 14.20 -7.14 -14.07
CA LYS A 238 15.58 -6.90 -13.69
C LYS A 238 15.60 -6.06 -12.43
N ARG A 239 16.23 -6.57 -11.38
CA ARG A 239 16.36 -5.87 -10.10
C ARG A 239 17.68 -5.10 -10.04
N PRO A 240 17.71 -3.90 -9.47
CA PRO A 240 18.97 -3.23 -9.17
C PRO A 240 19.76 -4.05 -8.12
N GLN A 241 21.08 -3.98 -8.17
CA GLN A 241 21.93 -4.77 -7.25
C GLN A 241 21.71 -4.36 -5.78
N TRP A 242 21.47 -3.07 -5.53
CA TRP A 242 21.20 -2.53 -4.20
C TRP A 242 19.91 -3.10 -3.55
N PHE A 243 18.97 -3.65 -4.33
CA PHE A 243 17.76 -4.31 -3.81
C PHE A 243 18.09 -5.46 -2.84
N PHE A 244 19.25 -6.08 -2.97
CA PHE A 244 19.69 -7.20 -2.14
C PHE A 244 20.46 -6.77 -0.89
N ASP A 245 20.67 -5.48 -0.69
CA ASP A 245 21.35 -4.92 0.46
C ASP A 245 20.34 -4.42 1.50
N PRO A 246 20.32 -5.01 2.71
CA PRO A 246 19.42 -4.55 3.78
C PRO A 246 19.65 -3.09 4.21
N GLU A 247 20.86 -2.54 3.97
CA GLU A 247 21.17 -1.16 4.29
C GLU A 247 20.62 -0.16 3.24
N GLN A 248 20.22 -0.67 2.09
CA GLN A 248 19.69 0.13 0.98
C GLN A 248 18.21 -0.15 0.70
N GLN A 249 17.79 -1.42 0.70
CA GLN A 249 16.40 -1.83 0.49
C GLN A 249 15.61 -1.91 1.81
N GLY A 250 16.28 -2.29 2.88
CA GLY A 250 15.68 -2.76 4.12
C GLY A 250 15.65 -4.30 4.18
N ALA A 251 15.78 -4.86 5.37
CA ALA A 251 15.62 -6.29 5.59
C ALA A 251 14.16 -6.72 5.28
N GLY A 252 13.94 -8.01 4.99
CA GLY A 252 12.61 -8.54 4.66
C GLY A 252 11.56 -8.33 5.74
N ILE A 253 11.97 -8.27 7.01
CA ILE A 253 11.10 -7.90 8.14
C ILE A 253 10.64 -6.43 8.10
N VAL A 254 11.19 -5.61 7.22
CA VAL A 254 10.87 -4.19 7.07
C VAL A 254 10.12 -3.92 5.77
N ASP A 255 10.63 -4.43 4.64
CA ASP A 255 10.14 -4.08 3.30
C ASP A 255 8.67 -4.49 3.07
N VAL A 256 8.41 -5.72 2.67
CA VAL A 256 7.04 -6.19 2.36
C VAL A 256 6.17 -6.27 3.62
N MET A 257 6.79 -6.49 4.77
CA MET A 257 6.12 -6.54 6.06
C MET A 257 5.27 -5.28 6.35
N THR A 258 5.66 -4.14 5.78
CA THR A 258 4.90 -2.90 5.89
C THR A 258 3.47 -3.07 5.40
N HIS A 259 3.25 -3.78 4.28
CA HIS A 259 1.90 -4.09 3.80
C HIS A 259 1.11 -4.96 4.77
N LEU A 260 1.74 -6.00 5.35
CA LEU A 260 1.02 -6.94 6.21
C LEU A 260 0.59 -6.28 7.53
N VAL A 261 1.44 -5.46 8.14
CA VAL A 261 1.10 -4.70 9.35
C VAL A 261 0.01 -3.66 9.04
N ASP A 262 0.12 -2.98 7.90
CA ASP A 262 -0.91 -2.05 7.44
C ASP A 262 -2.27 -2.72 7.31
N LEU A 263 -2.34 -3.88 6.66
CA LEU A 263 -3.58 -4.63 6.47
C LEU A 263 -4.18 -5.11 7.80
N VAL A 264 -3.35 -5.53 8.77
CA VAL A 264 -3.86 -5.88 10.11
C VAL A 264 -4.56 -4.68 10.75
N GLN A 265 -3.95 -3.50 10.70
CA GLN A 265 -4.55 -2.27 11.24
C GLN A 265 -5.82 -1.88 10.49
N TRP A 266 -5.75 -1.82 9.17
CA TRP A 266 -6.80 -1.33 8.29
C TRP A 266 -8.06 -2.20 8.28
N GLU A 267 -7.89 -3.53 8.36
CA GLU A 267 -9.01 -4.48 8.35
C GLU A 267 -9.62 -4.70 9.74
N ALA A 268 -8.76 -4.83 10.78
CA ALA A 268 -9.22 -5.17 12.12
C ALA A 268 -9.70 -3.96 12.92
N PHE A 269 -9.17 -2.79 12.64
CA PHE A 269 -9.46 -1.54 13.33
C PHE A 269 -9.81 -0.42 12.35
N PRO A 270 -10.87 -0.61 11.51
CA PRO A 270 -11.19 0.34 10.45
C PRO A 270 -11.53 1.71 11.02
N GLU A 271 -10.79 2.73 10.56
CA GLU A 271 -10.95 4.14 10.96
C GLU A 271 -10.70 4.44 12.45
N VAL A 272 -10.15 3.47 13.18
CA VAL A 272 -9.73 3.65 14.56
C VAL A 272 -8.34 4.28 14.60
N THR A 273 -8.19 5.38 15.30
CA THR A 273 -6.87 5.98 15.58
C THR A 273 -6.09 5.08 16.53
N LEU A 274 -4.94 4.62 16.08
CA LEU A 274 -4.01 3.78 16.83
C LEU A 274 -2.81 4.62 17.29
N ALA A 275 -2.15 4.16 18.35
CA ALA A 275 -0.90 4.72 18.84
C ALA A 275 0.17 3.63 18.94
N PRO A 276 1.47 3.93 18.86
CA PRO A 276 2.53 2.95 19.04
C PRO A 276 2.41 2.12 20.33
N ALA A 277 1.87 2.71 21.41
CA ALA A 277 1.62 2.03 22.67
C ALA A 277 0.50 0.96 22.59
N ASP A 278 -0.37 0.99 21.58
CA ASP A 278 -1.40 -0.04 21.36
C ASP A 278 -0.80 -1.34 20.82
N ALA A 279 0.44 -1.30 20.27
CA ALA A 279 1.12 -2.44 19.68
C ALA A 279 2.26 -2.95 20.59
N ARG A 280 2.29 -4.27 20.81
CA ARG A 280 3.35 -4.92 21.58
C ARG A 280 3.89 -6.13 20.81
N VAL A 281 5.10 -6.03 20.29
CA VAL A 281 5.81 -7.15 19.65
C VAL A 281 6.16 -8.21 20.71
N LEU A 282 5.89 -9.47 20.40
CA LEU A 282 6.08 -10.60 21.31
C LEU A 282 7.27 -11.46 20.89
N THR A 283 7.33 -11.82 19.60
CA THR A 283 8.42 -12.58 19.00
C THR A 283 8.76 -11.98 17.65
N ALA A 284 10.03 -12.02 17.27
CA ALA A 284 10.46 -11.62 15.94
C ALA A 284 11.70 -12.42 15.52
N ARG A 285 11.78 -12.75 14.23
CA ARG A 285 12.96 -13.38 13.62
C ARG A 285 13.13 -12.94 12.18
N ARG A 286 14.36 -12.95 11.70
CA ARG A 286 14.70 -12.75 10.29
C ARG A 286 15.70 -13.81 9.83
N TRP A 287 15.66 -14.13 8.55
CA TRP A 287 16.55 -15.12 7.95
C TRP A 287 16.79 -14.84 6.48
N ALA A 288 17.82 -15.48 5.93
CA ALA A 288 18.19 -15.32 4.53
C ALA A 288 17.55 -16.41 3.66
N THR A 289 17.30 -16.06 2.40
CA THR A 289 17.19 -17.03 1.32
C THR A 289 18.51 -17.01 0.58
N PRO A 290 19.30 -18.11 0.63
CA PRO A 290 20.61 -18.17 -0.01
C PRO A 290 20.50 -18.02 -1.53
N LEU A 291 21.32 -17.15 -2.13
CA LEU A 291 21.41 -16.97 -3.57
C LEU A 291 22.83 -17.25 -4.05
N THR A 292 22.97 -18.13 -5.03
CA THR A 292 24.24 -18.33 -5.74
C THR A 292 24.54 -17.11 -6.61
N LEU A 293 25.80 -16.95 -7.04
CA LEU A 293 26.19 -15.88 -7.98
C LEU A 293 25.42 -16.00 -9.32
N GLU A 294 25.16 -17.21 -9.79
CA GLU A 294 24.34 -17.45 -10.98
C GLU A 294 22.91 -16.92 -10.81
N GLN A 295 22.26 -17.26 -9.68
CA GLN A 295 20.92 -16.79 -9.36
C GLN A 295 20.86 -15.25 -9.23
N PHE A 296 21.85 -14.68 -8.54
CA PHE A 296 21.98 -13.23 -8.42
C PHE A 296 22.18 -12.56 -9.77
N GLY A 297 23.09 -13.09 -10.61
CA GLY A 297 23.34 -12.62 -11.96
C GLY A 297 22.11 -12.72 -12.86
N ARG A 298 21.33 -13.80 -12.74
CA ARG A 298 20.07 -13.98 -13.51
C ARG A 298 19.07 -12.84 -13.27
N VAL A 299 18.95 -12.33 -12.06
CA VAL A 299 17.95 -11.30 -11.71
C VAL A 299 18.51 -9.87 -11.72
N THR A 300 19.84 -9.70 -11.66
CA THR A 300 20.47 -8.36 -11.67
C THR A 300 21.24 -8.06 -12.97
N GLY A 301 21.70 -9.10 -13.68
CA GLY A 301 22.65 -8.99 -14.78
C GLY A 301 24.11 -8.85 -14.33
N ALA A 302 24.39 -8.92 -13.02
CA ALA A 302 25.73 -8.82 -12.47
C ALA A 302 26.56 -10.09 -12.71
N LYS A 303 27.88 -9.92 -12.88
CA LYS A 303 28.83 -11.04 -13.02
C LYS A 303 29.58 -11.36 -11.73
N GLU A 304 29.44 -10.50 -10.74
CA GLU A 304 30.04 -10.64 -9.41
C GLU A 304 29.13 -10.00 -8.36
N PHE A 305 29.30 -10.35 -7.10
CA PHE A 305 28.65 -9.65 -6.00
C PHE A 305 29.33 -8.30 -5.77
N PRO A 306 28.58 -7.18 -5.74
CA PRO A 306 29.16 -5.87 -5.48
C PRO A 306 29.75 -5.80 -4.06
N ALA A 307 30.77 -4.97 -3.89
CA ALA A 307 31.51 -4.87 -2.62
C ALA A 307 30.62 -4.55 -1.41
N PHE A 308 29.55 -3.78 -1.57
CA PHE A 308 28.63 -3.45 -0.48
C PHE A 308 27.84 -4.66 0.05
N LEU A 309 27.75 -5.78 -0.70
CA LEU A 309 27.17 -7.05 -0.22
C LEU A 309 28.17 -7.96 0.49
N GLY A 310 29.45 -7.57 0.59
CA GLY A 310 30.51 -8.42 1.11
C GLY A 310 30.23 -9.01 2.49
N ASN A 311 29.59 -8.25 3.38
CA ASN A 311 29.21 -8.73 4.73
C ASN A 311 28.17 -9.88 4.70
N TYR A 312 27.43 -10.01 3.62
CA TYR A 312 26.39 -11.03 3.44
C TYR A 312 26.82 -12.18 2.54
N VAL A 313 27.96 -12.08 1.86
CA VAL A 313 28.49 -13.16 1.02
C VAL A 313 29.36 -14.08 1.86
N LYS A 314 28.99 -15.36 1.94
CA LYS A 314 29.75 -16.41 2.64
C LYS A 314 29.90 -17.61 1.70
N GLU A 315 31.11 -18.05 1.49
CA GLU A 315 31.43 -19.21 0.62
C GLU A 315 30.81 -19.07 -0.79
N GLY A 316 30.87 -17.86 -1.37
CA GLY A 316 30.32 -17.60 -2.69
C GLY A 316 28.78 -17.55 -2.78
N VAL A 317 28.08 -17.53 -1.65
CA VAL A 317 26.61 -17.49 -1.56
C VAL A 317 26.17 -16.23 -0.80
N LEU A 318 25.27 -15.47 -1.39
CA LEU A 318 24.65 -14.30 -0.75
C LEU A 318 23.58 -14.77 0.28
N ARG A 319 23.70 -14.28 1.52
CA ARG A 319 22.82 -14.61 2.65
C ARG A 319 22.26 -13.36 3.34
N ALA A 320 21.82 -12.40 2.55
CA ALA A 320 21.16 -11.21 3.08
C ALA A 320 19.79 -11.58 3.71
N PRO A 321 19.37 -10.97 4.84
CA PRO A 321 18.13 -11.31 5.55
C PRO A 321 16.91 -10.77 4.81
N ALA A 322 16.48 -11.49 3.78
CA ALA A 322 15.34 -11.15 2.93
C ALA A 322 13.97 -11.54 3.53
N ASN A 323 13.98 -12.40 4.56
CA ASN A 323 12.76 -12.92 5.17
C ASN A 323 12.55 -12.36 6.58
N GLY A 324 11.30 -12.36 7.03
CA GLY A 324 10.97 -11.95 8.38
C GLY A 324 9.61 -12.49 8.84
N GLU A 325 9.50 -12.69 10.15
CA GLU A 325 8.27 -13.10 10.82
C GLU A 325 8.21 -12.47 12.20
N PHE A 326 7.04 -12.02 12.60
CA PHE A 326 6.82 -11.66 14.00
C PHE A 326 5.37 -11.82 14.44
N THR A 327 5.21 -12.04 15.74
CA THR A 327 3.90 -12.05 16.41
C THR A 327 3.81 -10.85 17.33
N TYR A 328 2.66 -10.19 17.34
CA TYR A 328 2.41 -9.02 18.18
C TYR A 328 0.95 -8.95 18.62
N ALA A 329 0.70 -8.20 19.67
CA ALA A 329 -0.65 -7.82 20.10
C ALA A 329 -0.91 -6.37 19.71
N LEU A 330 -2.07 -6.11 19.08
CA LEU A 330 -2.59 -4.78 18.78
C LEU A 330 -3.92 -4.58 19.47
N LYS A 331 -3.99 -3.66 20.44
CA LYS A 331 -5.17 -3.47 21.30
C LYS A 331 -5.69 -4.79 21.90
N GLY A 332 -4.78 -5.69 22.29
CA GLY A 332 -5.09 -7.00 22.85
C GLY A 332 -5.40 -8.12 21.84
N VAL A 333 -5.53 -7.80 20.55
CA VAL A 333 -5.71 -8.80 19.49
C VAL A 333 -4.35 -9.31 19.02
N HIS A 334 -4.15 -10.62 19.06
CA HIS A 334 -2.90 -11.24 18.60
C HIS A 334 -2.90 -11.41 17.09
N ALA A 335 -1.83 -10.94 16.47
CA ALA A 335 -1.58 -11.02 15.04
C ALA A 335 -0.20 -11.62 14.76
N LYS A 336 -0.10 -12.45 13.71
CA LYS A 336 1.14 -12.98 13.15
C LYS A 336 1.29 -12.50 11.72
N VAL A 337 2.47 -12.00 11.39
CA VAL A 337 2.82 -11.57 10.03
C VAL A 337 4.13 -12.24 9.61
N SER A 338 4.20 -12.70 8.34
CA SER A 338 5.36 -13.41 7.82
C SER A 338 5.58 -13.09 6.34
N VAL A 339 6.81 -12.79 5.97
CA VAL A 339 7.25 -12.58 4.60
C VAL A 339 8.40 -13.52 4.29
N THR A 340 8.27 -14.27 3.21
CA THR A 340 9.33 -15.14 2.69
C THR A 340 9.62 -14.75 1.24
N TRP A 341 10.90 -14.70 0.90
CA TRP A 341 11.37 -14.57 -0.47
C TRP A 341 11.93 -15.90 -0.93
N GLU A 342 11.43 -16.39 -2.04
CA GLU A 342 11.98 -17.55 -2.75
C GLU A 342 12.74 -17.05 -3.98
N PHE A 343 13.55 -17.91 -4.58
CA PHE A 343 14.26 -17.50 -5.80
C PHE A 343 13.27 -17.31 -6.95
N GLU A 344 12.41 -18.29 -7.20
CA GLU A 344 11.50 -18.33 -8.34
C GLU A 344 10.24 -19.11 -8.00
N ALA A 345 9.10 -18.62 -8.46
CA ALA A 345 7.83 -19.33 -8.33
C ALA A 345 7.78 -20.55 -9.26
N PRO A 346 6.98 -21.59 -8.91
CA PRO A 346 6.66 -22.66 -9.82
C PRO A 346 6.07 -22.13 -11.15
N PRO A 347 6.20 -22.86 -12.27
CA PRO A 347 5.63 -22.45 -13.55
C PRO A 347 4.15 -22.09 -13.44
N GLY A 348 3.77 -20.91 -13.96
CA GLY A 348 2.40 -20.40 -13.91
C GLY A 348 1.98 -19.78 -12.58
N ALA A 349 2.84 -19.82 -11.56
CA ALA A 349 2.61 -19.15 -10.28
C ALA A 349 3.29 -17.77 -10.24
N GLY A 350 2.85 -16.95 -9.29
CA GLY A 350 3.46 -15.67 -8.93
C GLY A 350 3.66 -15.56 -7.43
N ASP A 351 3.76 -14.35 -6.94
CA ASP A 351 3.72 -14.09 -5.50
C ASP A 351 2.38 -14.58 -4.93
N THR A 352 2.40 -15.08 -3.69
CA THR A 352 1.20 -15.62 -3.03
C THR A 352 0.91 -14.89 -1.73
N HIS A 353 -0.36 -14.92 -1.33
CA HIS A 353 -0.83 -14.32 -0.11
C HIS A 353 -1.78 -15.27 0.64
N PHE A 354 -1.62 -15.34 1.94
CA PHE A 354 -2.54 -16.00 2.86
C PHE A 354 -2.96 -15.02 3.95
N SER A 355 -4.27 -14.96 4.20
CA SER A 355 -4.80 -14.13 5.27
C SER A 355 -5.93 -14.85 5.99
N VAL A 356 -5.97 -14.77 7.31
CA VAL A 356 -7.13 -15.21 8.10
C VAL A 356 -7.45 -14.16 9.15
N MET A 357 -8.75 -13.91 9.33
CA MET A 357 -9.33 -13.15 10.42
C MET A 357 -10.38 -14.01 11.13
N ARG A 358 -10.26 -14.21 12.44
CA ARG A 358 -11.14 -15.06 13.23
C ARG A 358 -12.11 -14.21 14.06
N GLY A 359 -13.39 -14.28 13.67
CA GLY A 359 -14.50 -13.74 14.46
C GLY A 359 -15.11 -14.80 15.36
N THR A 360 -16.00 -14.38 16.26
CA THR A 360 -16.70 -15.30 17.16
C THR A 360 -17.75 -16.17 16.44
N GLN A 361 -18.22 -15.75 15.25
CA GLN A 361 -19.25 -16.46 14.48
C GLN A 361 -18.73 -17.05 13.16
N ALA A 362 -17.70 -16.46 12.56
CA ALA A 362 -17.10 -16.95 11.33
C ALA A 362 -15.60 -16.59 11.26
N SER A 363 -14.86 -17.36 10.48
CA SER A 363 -13.52 -17.01 10.02
C SER A 363 -13.55 -16.62 8.54
N LEU A 364 -12.79 -15.59 8.20
CA LEU A 364 -12.62 -15.09 6.84
C LEU A 364 -11.18 -15.40 6.39
N THR A 365 -11.02 -16.26 5.39
CA THR A 365 -9.70 -16.74 4.98
C THR A 365 -9.45 -16.46 3.50
N ILE A 366 -8.39 -15.73 3.17
CA ILE A 366 -7.90 -15.59 1.80
C ILE A 366 -6.81 -16.64 1.58
N ARG A 367 -6.95 -17.41 0.50
CA ARG A 367 -5.95 -18.38 0.04
C ARG A 367 -5.58 -18.07 -1.41
N GLN A 368 -4.30 -18.23 -1.73
CA GLN A 368 -3.76 -17.99 -3.07
C GLN A 368 -2.68 -19.04 -3.37
N GLY A 369 -3.05 -20.30 -3.32
CA GLY A 369 -2.16 -21.43 -3.59
C GLY A 369 -2.51 -22.11 -4.91
N LYS A 370 -1.88 -23.29 -5.13
CA LYS A 370 -2.10 -24.12 -6.33
C LYS A 370 -3.57 -24.48 -6.51
N GLU A 371 -4.28 -24.81 -5.42
CA GLU A 371 -5.70 -25.17 -5.45
C GLU A 371 -6.61 -24.03 -5.92
N GLN A 372 -6.18 -22.77 -5.73
CA GLN A 372 -6.86 -21.58 -6.20
C GLN A 372 -6.36 -21.12 -7.58
N GLY A 373 -5.51 -21.90 -8.26
CA GLY A 373 -4.86 -21.48 -9.50
C GLY A 373 -3.98 -20.22 -9.32
N TYR A 374 -3.41 -20.05 -8.13
CA TYR A 374 -2.59 -18.89 -7.72
C TYR A 374 -3.33 -17.55 -7.79
N LYS A 375 -4.66 -17.54 -7.80
CA LYS A 375 -5.49 -16.35 -7.66
C LYS A 375 -6.01 -16.23 -6.23
N PRO A 376 -6.10 -15.03 -5.64
CA PRO A 376 -6.65 -14.86 -4.31
C PRO A 376 -8.14 -15.21 -4.28
N VAL A 377 -8.53 -16.07 -3.34
CA VAL A 377 -9.90 -16.52 -3.14
C VAL A 377 -10.28 -16.37 -1.68
N LEU A 378 -11.42 -15.74 -1.40
CA LEU A 378 -11.93 -15.51 -0.06
C LEU A 378 -12.91 -16.62 0.34
N TYR A 379 -12.59 -17.32 1.41
CA TYR A 379 -13.42 -18.33 2.06
C TYR A 379 -14.08 -17.77 3.32
N VAL A 380 -15.30 -18.22 3.59
CA VAL A 380 -16.04 -17.90 4.81
C VAL A 380 -16.37 -19.22 5.51
N ASP A 381 -15.73 -19.42 6.66
CA ASP A 381 -15.87 -20.62 7.47
C ASP A 381 -16.72 -20.33 8.71
N ARG A 382 -17.73 -21.16 8.95
CA ARG A 382 -18.62 -21.06 10.08
C ARG A 382 -17.90 -21.46 11.39
N SER A 383 -18.11 -20.70 12.47
CA SER A 383 -17.77 -21.18 13.80
C SER A 383 -18.65 -22.38 14.19
N THR A 384 -18.06 -23.39 14.80
CA THR A 384 -18.78 -24.60 15.23
C THR A 384 -19.94 -24.35 16.18
N SER A 385 -19.90 -23.25 16.91
CA SER A 385 -20.96 -22.82 17.85
C SER A 385 -22.19 -22.21 17.18
N VAL A 386 -22.12 -21.89 15.88
CA VAL A 386 -23.23 -21.24 15.14
C VAL A 386 -23.98 -22.30 14.31
N PRO A 387 -25.32 -22.41 14.34
CA PRO A 387 -26.08 -23.27 13.45
C PRO A 387 -25.84 -22.94 11.97
N ALA A 388 -25.83 -23.94 11.10
CA ALA A 388 -25.47 -23.79 9.69
C ALA A 388 -26.46 -22.89 8.91
N ASP A 389 -27.74 -23.01 9.17
CA ASP A 389 -28.81 -22.19 8.57
C ASP A 389 -28.74 -20.72 9.01
N VAL A 390 -28.45 -20.49 10.28
CA VAL A 390 -28.24 -19.14 10.84
C VAL A 390 -27.03 -18.47 10.17
N HIS A 391 -25.93 -19.22 10.06
CA HIS A 391 -24.72 -18.73 9.41
C HIS A 391 -24.97 -18.40 7.91
N GLU A 392 -25.58 -19.31 7.16
CA GLU A 392 -25.86 -19.08 5.74
C GLU A 392 -26.81 -17.89 5.53
N THR A 393 -27.83 -17.75 6.37
CA THR A 393 -28.75 -16.60 6.33
C THR A 393 -28.00 -15.28 6.55
N ALA A 394 -27.12 -15.23 7.56
CA ALA A 394 -26.32 -14.06 7.88
C ALA A 394 -25.32 -13.74 6.75
N LEU A 395 -24.67 -14.77 6.18
CA LEU A 395 -23.73 -14.62 5.08
C LEU A 395 -24.43 -14.07 3.83
N ARG A 396 -25.56 -14.64 3.42
CA ARG A 396 -26.33 -14.13 2.27
C ARG A 396 -26.79 -12.68 2.46
N ALA A 397 -27.14 -12.30 3.68
CA ALA A 397 -27.48 -10.92 4.02
C ALA A 397 -26.27 -9.97 3.90
N ALA A 398 -25.11 -10.41 4.40
CA ALA A 398 -23.85 -9.66 4.27
C ALA A 398 -23.43 -9.50 2.80
N ILE A 399 -23.51 -10.56 2.00
CA ILE A 399 -23.21 -10.52 0.57
C ILE A 399 -24.12 -9.54 -0.17
N ARG A 400 -25.43 -9.56 0.08
CA ARG A 400 -26.35 -8.57 -0.50
C ARG A 400 -25.96 -7.12 -0.16
N LYS A 401 -25.38 -6.90 1.02
CA LYS A 401 -24.92 -5.57 1.43
C LYS A 401 -23.64 -5.16 0.67
N VAL A 402 -22.64 -6.03 0.60
CA VAL A 402 -21.39 -5.74 -0.10
C VAL A 402 -21.58 -5.65 -1.62
N ALA A 403 -22.53 -6.42 -2.19
CA ALA A 403 -22.88 -6.38 -3.60
C ALA A 403 -23.47 -5.02 -4.05
N LYS A 404 -23.90 -4.15 -3.12
CA LYS A 404 -24.27 -2.77 -3.45
C LYS A 404 -23.06 -1.94 -3.88
N THR A 405 -21.91 -2.21 -3.28
CA THR A 405 -20.64 -1.55 -3.62
C THR A 405 -19.93 -2.25 -4.78
N TRP A 406 -19.99 -3.58 -4.79
CA TRP A 406 -19.38 -4.42 -5.83
C TRP A 406 -20.40 -5.33 -6.51
N PRO A 407 -21.19 -4.81 -7.46
CA PRO A 407 -22.24 -5.59 -8.14
C PRO A 407 -21.71 -6.85 -8.81
N GLY A 408 -22.38 -7.98 -8.54
CA GLY A 408 -22.03 -9.30 -9.05
C GLY A 408 -21.21 -10.15 -8.08
N ILE A 409 -20.82 -9.62 -6.89
CA ILE A 409 -20.30 -10.46 -5.82
C ILE A 409 -21.41 -11.40 -5.33
N ASP A 410 -21.08 -12.68 -5.23
CA ASP A 410 -21.97 -13.72 -4.74
C ASP A 410 -21.18 -14.78 -3.95
N ILE A 411 -21.82 -15.86 -3.53
CA ILE A 411 -21.19 -16.99 -2.84
C ILE A 411 -21.57 -18.31 -3.50
N ARG A 412 -20.66 -19.28 -3.45
CA ARG A 412 -20.97 -20.70 -3.71
C ARG A 412 -20.52 -21.54 -2.52
N ARG A 413 -21.24 -22.60 -2.24
CA ARG A 413 -20.85 -23.57 -1.22
C ARG A 413 -19.72 -24.46 -1.76
N GLU A 414 -18.72 -24.71 -0.91
CA GLU A 414 -17.62 -25.63 -1.19
C GLU A 414 -17.34 -26.47 0.07
N GLY A 415 -17.89 -27.70 0.09
CA GLY A 415 -17.86 -28.55 1.28
C GLY A 415 -18.56 -27.89 2.48
N SER A 416 -17.83 -27.72 3.57
CA SER A 416 -18.31 -27.04 4.79
C SER A 416 -18.17 -25.52 4.75
N SER A 417 -17.42 -24.99 3.78
CA SER A 417 -17.12 -23.57 3.62
C SER A 417 -17.99 -22.91 2.55
N PHE A 418 -17.99 -21.57 2.52
CA PHE A 418 -18.46 -20.79 1.39
C PHE A 418 -17.29 -20.05 0.74
N VAL A 419 -17.29 -20.01 -0.59
CA VAL A 419 -16.35 -19.22 -1.39
C VAL A 419 -17.08 -17.97 -1.88
N VAL A 420 -16.46 -16.81 -1.70
CA VAL A 420 -16.95 -15.57 -2.29
C VAL A 420 -16.55 -15.54 -3.76
N THR A 421 -17.53 -15.46 -4.65
CA THR A 421 -17.31 -15.36 -6.09
C THR A 421 -17.19 -13.91 -6.50
N VAL A 422 -16.08 -13.60 -7.18
CA VAL A 422 -15.72 -12.23 -7.57
C VAL A 422 -15.71 -12.14 -9.10
N PRO A 423 -16.49 -11.23 -9.72
CA PRO A 423 -16.41 -10.99 -11.15
C PRO A 423 -15.02 -10.52 -11.60
N ASP A 424 -14.55 -10.99 -12.77
CA ASP A 424 -13.21 -10.71 -13.31
C ASP A 424 -12.87 -9.22 -13.39
N LYS A 425 -13.86 -8.36 -13.62
CA LYS A 425 -13.67 -6.90 -13.68
C LYS A 425 -13.06 -6.27 -12.42
N TYR A 426 -13.11 -6.97 -11.27
CA TYR A 426 -12.51 -6.49 -10.02
C TYR A 426 -11.11 -7.02 -9.78
N HIS A 427 -10.66 -8.03 -10.55
CA HIS A 427 -9.30 -8.54 -10.53
C HIS A 427 -8.40 -7.70 -11.45
N ASN A 428 -8.21 -6.43 -11.11
CA ASN A 428 -7.48 -5.47 -11.94
C ASN A 428 -5.96 -5.55 -11.80
N GLY A 429 -5.47 -6.40 -10.89
CA GLY A 429 -4.05 -6.70 -10.68
C GLY A 429 -3.29 -5.63 -9.89
N HIS A 430 -2.21 -6.07 -9.26
CA HIS A 430 -1.38 -5.26 -8.36
C HIS A 430 -0.92 -3.92 -8.95
N GLU A 431 -0.56 -3.91 -10.23
CA GLU A 431 -0.07 -2.69 -10.87
C GLU A 431 -1.14 -1.57 -10.97
N ALA A 432 -2.43 -1.94 -11.09
CA ALA A 432 -3.52 -0.96 -11.10
C ALA A 432 -3.77 -0.35 -9.72
N HIS A 433 -3.39 -1.05 -8.65
CA HIS A 433 -3.57 -0.55 -7.28
C HIS A 433 -2.74 0.70 -7.01
N PHE A 434 -1.60 0.91 -7.71
CA PHE A 434 -0.83 2.15 -7.62
C PHE A 434 -1.65 3.37 -8.06
N THR A 435 -2.40 3.23 -9.16
CA THR A 435 -3.31 4.28 -9.61
C THR A 435 -4.39 4.54 -8.58
N GLN A 436 -4.99 3.50 -8.00
CA GLN A 436 -6.04 3.64 -6.97
C GLN A 436 -5.52 4.32 -5.70
N VAL A 437 -4.29 3.99 -5.25
CA VAL A 437 -3.62 4.73 -4.15
C VAL A 437 -3.43 6.18 -4.52
N THR A 438 -2.91 6.46 -5.71
CA THR A 438 -2.65 7.83 -6.17
C THR A 438 -3.95 8.63 -6.30
N GLU A 439 -5.00 8.06 -6.86
CA GLU A 439 -6.33 8.69 -6.93
C GLU A 439 -6.89 9.00 -5.53
N ASN A 440 -6.69 8.08 -4.57
CA ASN A 440 -7.09 8.30 -3.19
C ASN A 440 -6.28 9.43 -2.52
N PHE A 441 -4.96 9.44 -2.73
CA PHE A 441 -4.11 10.54 -2.29
C PHE A 441 -4.52 11.88 -2.91
N LEU A 442 -4.86 11.91 -4.21
CA LEU A 442 -5.37 13.11 -4.87
C LEU A 442 -6.70 13.61 -4.30
N LYS A 443 -7.56 12.70 -3.79
CA LYS A 443 -8.78 13.11 -3.04
C LYS A 443 -8.41 13.81 -1.74
N TYR A 444 -7.46 13.26 -0.98
CA TYR A 444 -6.95 13.87 0.26
C TYR A 444 -6.30 15.22 -0.02
N LEU A 445 -5.51 15.30 -1.09
CA LEU A 445 -4.88 16.55 -1.51
C LEU A 445 -5.92 17.65 -1.81
N ARG A 446 -7.02 17.29 -2.48
CA ARG A 446 -8.13 18.23 -2.77
C ARG A 446 -8.89 18.63 -1.50
N SER A 447 -9.04 17.74 -0.53
CA SER A 447 -9.67 18.04 0.76
C SER A 447 -8.75 18.81 1.72
N GLY A 448 -7.45 18.92 1.39
CA GLY A 448 -6.43 19.57 2.22
C GLY A 448 -5.99 18.77 3.44
N LYS A 449 -6.50 17.53 3.64
CA LYS A 449 -6.15 16.70 4.81
C LYS A 449 -6.29 15.21 4.53
N LEU A 450 -5.51 14.42 5.28
CA LEU A 450 -5.74 12.99 5.45
C LEU A 450 -6.88 12.74 6.47
N PRO A 451 -7.54 11.57 6.45
CA PRO A 451 -8.37 11.13 7.57
C PRO A 451 -7.57 11.15 8.89
N ASP A 452 -8.24 11.49 9.99
CA ASP A 452 -7.58 11.73 11.28
C ASP A 452 -6.84 10.48 11.82
N TRP A 453 -7.23 9.29 11.39
CA TRP A 453 -6.60 8.03 11.77
C TRP A 453 -5.37 7.65 10.91
N GLU A 454 -5.20 8.17 9.69
CA GLU A 454 -4.14 7.73 8.76
C GLU A 454 -2.73 8.00 9.32
N VAL A 455 -2.42 9.22 9.74
CA VAL A 455 -1.09 9.56 10.26
C VAL A 455 -0.74 8.77 11.51
N PRO A 456 -1.58 8.72 12.56
CA PRO A 456 -1.31 7.88 13.73
C PRO A 456 -1.12 6.40 13.38
N ASN A 457 -1.88 5.86 12.42
CA ASN A 457 -1.78 4.46 12.03
C ASN A 457 -0.50 4.20 11.20
N MET A 458 -0.08 5.11 10.32
CA MET A 458 1.24 5.03 9.67
C MET A 458 2.37 5.02 10.72
N LEU A 459 2.35 5.91 11.69
CA LEU A 459 3.35 5.93 12.76
C LEU A 459 3.34 4.65 13.59
N THR A 460 2.16 4.15 13.98
CA THR A 460 2.02 2.88 14.72
C THR A 460 2.56 1.70 13.92
N LYS A 461 2.30 1.64 12.62
CA LYS A 461 2.83 0.64 11.71
C LYS A 461 4.35 0.62 11.71
N TYR A 462 4.98 1.77 11.44
CA TYR A 462 6.44 1.85 11.39
C TYR A 462 7.10 1.62 12.74
N ALA A 463 6.53 2.11 13.86
CA ALA A 463 7.01 1.82 15.22
C ALA A 463 7.00 0.31 15.49
N THR A 464 5.89 -0.39 15.14
CA THR A 464 5.77 -1.84 15.32
C THR A 464 6.82 -2.61 14.53
N ILE A 465 7.05 -2.22 13.27
CA ILE A 465 8.03 -2.85 12.39
C ILE A 465 9.45 -2.60 12.90
N MET A 466 9.79 -1.36 13.29
CA MET A 466 11.12 -1.05 13.82
C MET A 466 11.39 -1.81 15.12
N LYS A 467 10.39 -1.96 15.99
CA LYS A 467 10.50 -2.79 17.19
C LYS A 467 10.70 -4.27 16.88
N ALA A 468 10.00 -4.80 15.89
CA ALA A 468 10.21 -6.17 15.42
C ALA A 468 11.62 -6.36 14.81
N TYR A 469 12.12 -5.38 14.07
CA TYR A 469 13.48 -5.39 13.53
C TYR A 469 14.53 -5.44 14.65
N GLU A 470 14.42 -4.62 15.69
CA GLU A 470 15.33 -4.64 16.86
C GLU A 470 15.34 -5.98 17.58
N MET A 471 14.17 -6.62 17.71
CA MET A 471 14.02 -7.91 18.40
C MET A 471 14.46 -9.10 17.55
N SER A 472 14.50 -8.95 16.21
CA SER A 472 14.86 -10.02 15.28
C SER A 472 16.39 -10.18 15.20
N LYS A 473 16.89 -11.34 15.51
CA LYS A 473 18.31 -11.68 15.40
C LYS A 473 18.50 -12.78 14.38
#